data_76e42bc7008f242666f4ed2b35ac48b9
#
_entry.id   76e42bc7008f242666f4ed2b35ac48b9
#
_cell.length_a   1.000
_cell.length_b   1.000
_cell.length_c   1.000
_cell.angle_alpha   90.00
_cell.angle_beta   90.00
_cell.angle_gamma   90.00
#
_symmetry.space_group_name_H-M   'P 1'
#
loop_
_entity.id
_entity.type
_entity.pdbx_description
1 polymer ?
#
loop_
_entity_poly.entity_id
_entity_poly.type
_entity_poly.pdbx_seq_one_letter_code
_entity_poly.pdbx_strand_id
1 'polypeptide(L)'
;MAEYDWRPEQAAKSLNRILPEVEKTFADTIGQAPHEWHNFKNRLHREWERLFICLHQLYGWQYDFFYTLHRILYTLVQYWLERPAELKLLDEKREADPHWFLSEKVVGGVLYVDLFSDNLAKLDDHISYFKKLGLNYLHLMPLFAVPKEDNDGGYAVSDYRAINPDIGTMEELSKLAAALRDEGISLVLDFVFNHTSDEHIWAQKAKSGNPDFMAYYFTYPDRELPDQFQKYLREIFPAIRKGSFTWCEELKRWVWTTFNSFQWDLNYQNPEVFRAMAEEMLFLANQGVEVLRLDAVAFIWKRLGTNCENQPEAHMIIRAFNAIAKIVAPCLLFKSEAIVHPDEVIRYIHPDECQLSDRKSVV
;
A
#
# COMPACT_ATOMS: atom_id res chain seq x y z
N MET A 1 -19.02 30.88 -16.65
CA MET A 1 -17.66 31.20 -16.17
C MET A 1 -17.18 29.91 -15.54
N ALA A 2 -16.01 29.37 -15.96
CA ALA A 2 -15.42 28.21 -15.27
C ALA A 2 -15.08 28.68 -13.83
N GLU A 3 -15.51 27.90 -12.86
CA GLU A 3 -15.22 28.14 -11.45
C GLU A 3 -13.69 28.08 -11.28
N TYR A 4 -13.09 29.08 -10.63
CA TYR A 4 -11.65 29.17 -10.43
C TYR A 4 -11.21 28.01 -9.51
N ASP A 5 -10.42 27.08 -10.03
CA ASP A 5 -9.82 26.02 -9.21
C ASP A 5 -8.57 26.55 -8.48
N TRP A 6 -8.71 26.80 -7.20
CA TRP A 6 -7.67 27.33 -6.33
C TRP A 6 -6.65 26.27 -5.85
N ARG A 7 -6.96 24.98 -6.04
CA ARG A 7 -6.17 23.86 -5.49
C ARG A 7 -4.74 23.80 -6.01
N PRO A 8 -4.46 24.00 -7.32
CA PRO A 8 -3.08 24.03 -7.82
C PRO A 8 -2.22 25.13 -7.17
N GLU A 9 -2.78 26.33 -6.99
CA GLU A 9 -2.09 27.43 -6.33
C GLU A 9 -1.78 27.11 -4.85
N GLN A 10 -2.73 26.52 -4.13
CA GLN A 10 -2.52 26.12 -2.74
C GLN A 10 -1.55 24.94 -2.61
N ALA A 11 -1.54 24.01 -3.55
CA ALA A 11 -0.54 22.94 -3.61
C ALA A 11 0.88 23.53 -3.70
N ALA A 12 1.11 24.44 -4.63
CA ALA A 12 2.40 25.11 -4.77
C ALA A 12 2.80 25.92 -3.52
N LYS A 13 1.86 26.69 -2.96
CA LYS A 13 2.09 27.46 -1.72
C LYS A 13 2.43 26.55 -0.53
N SER A 14 1.72 25.43 -0.38
CA SER A 14 1.97 24.48 0.70
C SER A 14 3.37 23.89 0.59
N LEU A 15 3.78 23.41 -0.59
CA LEU A 15 5.11 22.86 -0.81
C LEU A 15 6.21 23.88 -0.52
N ASN A 16 6.08 25.09 -1.05
CA ASN A 16 7.06 26.16 -0.83
C ASN A 16 7.22 26.54 0.63
N ARG A 17 6.19 26.31 1.46
CA ARG A 17 6.24 26.57 2.89
C ARG A 17 6.88 25.43 3.68
N ILE A 18 6.50 24.17 3.39
CA ILE A 18 6.93 23.03 4.21
C ILE A 18 8.27 22.42 3.76
N LEU A 19 8.60 22.47 2.47
CA LEU A 19 9.84 21.87 1.95
C LEU A 19 11.11 22.45 2.61
N PRO A 20 11.28 23.76 2.79
CA PRO A 20 12.48 24.30 3.44
C PRO A 20 12.68 23.82 4.90
N GLU A 21 11.59 23.56 5.62
CA GLU A 21 11.64 23.04 7.00
C GLU A 21 12.14 21.60 7.00
N VAL A 22 11.66 20.77 6.06
CA VAL A 22 12.09 19.38 5.89
C VAL A 22 13.53 19.33 5.38
N GLU A 23 13.91 20.15 4.39
CA GLU A 23 15.31 20.26 3.90
C GLU A 23 16.28 20.60 5.04
N LYS A 24 15.90 21.51 5.93
CA LYS A 24 16.72 21.87 7.10
C LYS A 24 16.93 20.67 8.03
N THR A 25 15.92 19.86 8.22
CA THR A 25 16.01 18.67 9.09
C THR A 25 17.00 17.63 8.56
N PHE A 26 17.08 17.47 7.24
CA PHE A 26 17.93 16.47 6.58
C PHE A 26 19.15 17.08 5.85
N ALA A 27 19.52 18.33 6.18
CA ALA A 27 20.51 19.13 5.43
C ALA A 27 21.85 18.41 5.25
N ASP A 28 22.38 17.78 6.29
CA ASP A 28 23.67 17.09 6.25
C ASP A 28 23.67 15.90 5.29
N THR A 29 22.58 15.13 5.28
CA THR A 29 22.45 13.94 4.41
C THR A 29 22.17 14.35 2.96
N ILE A 30 21.30 15.33 2.76
CA ILE A 30 21.00 15.89 1.43
C ILE A 30 22.27 16.48 0.80
N GLY A 31 23.10 17.16 1.62
CA GLY A 31 24.36 17.75 1.16
C GLY A 31 25.38 16.74 0.64
N GLN A 32 25.27 15.47 0.99
CA GLN A 32 26.14 14.40 0.51
C GLN A 32 25.75 13.88 -0.90
N ALA A 33 24.50 14.11 -1.35
CA ALA A 33 23.99 13.64 -2.62
C ALA A 33 23.19 14.74 -3.40
N PRO A 34 23.82 15.88 -3.73
CA PRO A 34 23.09 17.04 -4.26
C PRO A 34 22.44 16.81 -5.63
N HIS A 35 23.03 15.97 -6.48
CA HIS A 35 22.47 15.63 -7.78
C HIS A 35 21.22 14.73 -7.65
N GLU A 36 21.29 13.70 -6.79
CA GLU A 36 20.16 12.83 -6.52
C GLU A 36 19.01 13.59 -5.85
N TRP A 37 19.35 14.54 -4.94
CA TRP A 37 18.38 15.43 -4.33
C TRP A 37 17.67 16.31 -5.35
N HIS A 38 18.40 16.81 -6.35
CA HIS A 38 17.80 17.57 -7.44
C HIS A 38 16.78 16.73 -8.22
N ASN A 39 17.12 15.48 -8.55
CA ASN A 39 16.22 14.55 -9.24
C ASN A 39 14.97 14.25 -8.40
N PHE A 40 15.14 14.01 -7.10
CA PHE A 40 14.01 13.85 -6.17
C PHE A 40 13.11 15.10 -6.15
N LYS A 41 13.67 16.30 -6.05
CA LYS A 41 12.87 17.53 -6.07
C LYS A 41 12.11 17.71 -7.38
N ASN A 42 12.69 17.37 -8.49
CA ASN A 42 11.99 17.44 -9.79
C ASN A 42 10.76 16.53 -9.81
N ARG A 43 10.89 15.30 -9.29
CA ARG A 43 9.75 14.37 -9.13
C ARG A 43 8.72 14.91 -8.13
N LEU A 44 9.17 15.42 -7.01
CA LEU A 44 8.32 16.02 -5.99
C LEU A 44 7.49 17.19 -6.57
N HIS A 45 8.11 18.12 -7.28
CA HIS A 45 7.40 19.25 -7.91
C HIS A 45 6.40 18.80 -8.98
N ARG A 46 6.74 17.76 -9.75
CA ARG A 46 5.87 17.20 -10.78
C ARG A 46 4.61 16.54 -10.19
N GLU A 47 4.76 15.80 -9.09
CA GLU A 47 3.69 14.98 -8.53
C GLU A 47 2.95 15.63 -7.35
N TRP A 48 3.50 16.70 -6.78
CA TRP A 48 2.96 17.31 -5.54
C TRP A 48 1.54 17.84 -5.69
N GLU A 49 1.22 18.48 -6.81
CA GLU A 49 -0.13 18.99 -7.06
C GLU A 49 -1.16 17.86 -7.02
N ARG A 50 -0.88 16.76 -7.70
CA ARG A 50 -1.73 15.57 -7.71
C ARG A 50 -1.90 14.98 -6.31
N LEU A 51 -0.80 14.81 -5.58
CA LEU A 51 -0.82 14.33 -4.21
C LEU A 51 -1.63 15.25 -3.30
N PHE A 52 -1.39 16.57 -3.38
CA PHE A 52 -2.11 17.56 -2.60
C PHE A 52 -3.62 17.53 -2.87
N ILE A 53 -4.03 17.48 -4.13
CA ILE A 53 -5.46 17.45 -4.50
C ILE A 53 -6.14 16.22 -3.93
N CYS A 54 -5.54 15.03 -4.06
CA CYS A 54 -6.09 13.79 -3.49
C CYS A 54 -6.21 13.90 -1.96
N LEU A 55 -5.15 14.31 -1.28
CA LEU A 55 -5.15 14.45 0.19
C LEU A 55 -6.10 15.54 0.66
N HIS A 56 -6.22 16.67 -0.07
CA HIS A 56 -7.17 17.72 0.28
C HIS A 56 -8.63 17.27 0.14
N GLN A 57 -8.94 16.47 -0.88
CA GLN A 57 -10.29 15.92 -1.04
C GLN A 57 -10.63 14.91 0.08
N LEU A 58 -9.65 14.14 0.55
CA LEU A 58 -9.82 13.17 1.62
C LEU A 58 -9.86 13.83 3.01
N TYR A 59 -8.95 14.77 3.27
CA TYR A 59 -8.62 15.24 4.62
C TYR A 59 -8.64 16.77 4.78
N GLY A 60 -8.90 17.55 3.73
CA GLY A 60 -8.83 19.01 3.76
C GLY A 60 -9.83 19.70 4.70
N TRP A 61 -10.82 18.96 5.19
CA TRP A 61 -11.78 19.40 6.19
C TRP A 61 -11.22 19.34 7.63
N GLN A 62 -10.10 18.60 7.85
CA GLN A 62 -9.44 18.53 9.15
C GLN A 62 -8.63 19.79 9.43
N TYR A 63 -8.70 20.26 10.66
CA TYR A 63 -8.08 21.53 11.04
C TYR A 63 -6.55 21.49 10.95
N ASP A 64 -5.94 20.32 11.11
CA ASP A 64 -4.49 20.07 11.10
C ASP A 64 -3.97 19.51 9.76
N PHE A 65 -4.74 19.68 8.69
CA PHE A 65 -4.40 19.17 7.35
C PHE A 65 -2.98 19.54 6.89
N PHE A 66 -2.54 20.81 7.13
CA PHE A 66 -1.19 21.22 6.74
C PHE A 66 -0.08 20.58 7.57
N TYR A 67 -0.36 20.24 8.83
CA TYR A 67 0.55 19.42 9.65
C TYR A 67 0.66 17.99 9.09
N THR A 68 -0.45 17.42 8.67
CA THR A 68 -0.49 16.13 7.97
C THR A 68 0.37 16.14 6.70
N LEU A 69 0.24 17.19 5.86
CA LEU A 69 1.09 17.34 4.66
C LEU A 69 2.58 17.42 5.01
N HIS A 70 2.95 18.15 6.06
CA HIS A 70 4.33 18.24 6.54
C HIS A 70 4.86 16.86 6.93
N ARG A 71 4.09 16.08 7.70
CA ARG A 71 4.47 14.73 8.13
C ARG A 71 4.62 13.77 6.94
N ILE A 72 3.72 13.85 5.97
CA ILE A 72 3.83 13.06 4.74
C ILE A 72 5.12 13.44 4.00
N LEU A 73 5.38 14.73 3.77
CA LEU A 73 6.61 15.14 3.09
C LEU A 73 7.88 14.69 3.84
N TYR A 74 7.87 14.78 5.18
CA TYR A 74 8.96 14.26 6.01
C TYR A 74 9.20 12.76 5.74
N THR A 75 8.14 11.95 5.76
CA THR A 75 8.18 10.53 5.42
C THR A 75 8.76 10.29 4.02
N LEU A 76 8.33 11.05 3.00
CA LEU A 76 8.84 10.89 1.63
C LEU A 76 10.35 11.13 1.55
N VAL A 77 10.84 12.19 2.19
CA VAL A 77 12.27 12.51 2.20
C VAL A 77 13.06 11.46 2.96
N GLN A 78 12.57 11.01 4.11
CA GLN A 78 13.21 9.98 4.91
C GLN A 78 13.39 8.69 4.09
N TYR A 79 12.32 8.14 3.52
CA TYR A 79 12.40 6.89 2.76
C TYR A 79 13.19 7.01 1.45
N TRP A 80 13.22 8.21 0.84
CA TRP A 80 14.09 8.46 -0.29
C TRP A 80 15.58 8.47 0.13
N LEU A 81 15.92 9.02 1.29
CA LEU A 81 17.29 8.98 1.85
C LEU A 81 17.72 7.55 2.17
N GLU A 82 16.81 6.75 2.71
CA GLU A 82 17.02 5.33 3.05
C GLU A 82 17.03 4.42 1.81
N ARG A 83 16.62 4.92 0.63
CA ARG A 83 16.53 4.12 -0.58
C ARG A 83 17.92 3.72 -1.10
N PRO A 84 18.20 2.40 -1.29
CA PRO A 84 19.47 1.90 -1.80
C PRO A 84 19.88 2.51 -3.14
N ALA A 85 21.18 2.72 -3.35
CA ALA A 85 21.70 3.38 -4.55
C ALA A 85 21.37 2.61 -5.84
N GLU A 86 21.45 1.28 -5.82
CA GLU A 86 21.07 0.41 -6.94
C GLU A 86 19.59 0.53 -7.31
N LEU A 87 18.71 0.78 -6.34
CA LEU A 87 17.30 1.00 -6.59
C LEU A 87 17.02 2.40 -7.13
N LYS A 88 17.80 3.42 -6.73
CA LYS A 88 17.74 4.76 -7.36
C LYS A 88 18.15 4.72 -8.82
N LEU A 89 19.15 3.91 -9.18
CA LEU A 89 19.51 3.67 -10.58
C LEU A 89 18.41 2.94 -11.36
N LEU A 90 17.75 1.98 -10.73
CA LEU A 90 16.57 1.32 -11.30
C LEU A 90 15.44 2.32 -11.54
N ASP A 91 15.20 3.24 -10.61
CA ASP A 91 14.21 4.30 -10.74
C ASP A 91 14.46 5.14 -11.99
N GLU A 92 15.69 5.61 -12.21
CA GLU A 92 16.07 6.39 -13.39
C GLU A 92 15.86 5.59 -14.69
N LYS A 93 16.23 4.31 -14.69
CA LYS A 93 16.02 3.41 -15.83
C LYS A 93 14.53 3.25 -16.16
N ARG A 94 13.69 3.08 -15.16
CA ARG A 94 12.23 2.89 -15.34
C ARG A 94 11.52 4.20 -15.71
N GLU A 95 11.99 5.34 -15.22
CA GLU A 95 11.49 6.66 -15.66
C GLU A 95 11.81 6.94 -17.13
N ALA A 96 12.94 6.45 -17.64
CA ALA A 96 13.30 6.57 -19.06
C ALA A 96 12.44 5.68 -19.98
N ASP A 97 11.88 4.58 -19.46
CA ASP A 97 10.96 3.68 -20.18
C ASP A 97 9.72 3.39 -19.33
N PRO A 98 8.78 4.34 -19.21
CA PRO A 98 7.64 4.22 -18.30
C PRO A 98 6.61 3.15 -18.70
N HIS A 99 6.76 2.56 -19.89
CA HIS A 99 5.84 1.54 -20.42
C HIS A 99 6.47 0.14 -20.53
N TRP A 100 7.64 -0.08 -19.92
CA TRP A 100 8.37 -1.35 -19.97
C TRP A 100 7.51 -2.58 -19.63
N PHE A 101 6.56 -2.42 -18.71
CA PHE A 101 5.65 -3.50 -18.24
C PHE A 101 4.52 -3.83 -19.23
N LEU A 102 4.29 -3.00 -20.27
CA LEU A 102 3.30 -3.24 -21.33
C LEU A 102 3.85 -4.06 -22.51
N SER A 103 5.11 -4.49 -22.43
CA SER A 103 5.72 -5.30 -23.47
C SER A 103 5.11 -6.70 -23.52
N GLU A 104 4.87 -7.21 -24.73
CA GLU A 104 4.49 -8.61 -24.99
C GLU A 104 5.55 -9.63 -24.52
N LYS A 105 6.73 -9.15 -24.13
CA LYS A 105 7.80 -9.97 -23.57
C LYS A 105 7.67 -10.18 -22.07
N VAL A 106 6.73 -9.50 -21.40
CA VAL A 106 6.49 -9.69 -19.96
C VAL A 106 5.73 -10.98 -19.75
N VAL A 107 6.41 -11.97 -19.15
CA VAL A 107 5.85 -13.28 -18.80
C VAL A 107 5.90 -13.45 -17.29
N GLY A 108 4.73 -13.61 -16.67
CA GLY A 108 4.58 -13.73 -15.22
C GLY A 108 4.46 -15.16 -14.73
N GLY A 109 5.01 -15.40 -13.55
CA GLY A 109 4.76 -16.58 -12.73
C GLY A 109 4.22 -16.19 -11.36
N VAL A 110 3.44 -17.06 -10.73
CA VAL A 110 2.94 -16.91 -9.36
C VAL A 110 3.16 -18.18 -8.59
N LEU A 111 3.61 -18.08 -7.34
CA LEU A 111 3.82 -19.26 -6.48
C LEU A 111 3.71 -18.90 -4.99
N TYR A 112 3.41 -19.90 -4.17
CA TYR A 112 3.66 -19.89 -2.74
C TYR A 112 5.08 -20.40 -2.49
N VAL A 113 5.87 -19.69 -1.69
CA VAL A 113 7.28 -20.02 -1.44
C VAL A 113 7.41 -21.38 -0.74
N ASP A 114 6.62 -21.61 0.31
CA ASP A 114 6.60 -22.85 1.08
C ASP A 114 6.20 -24.06 0.26
N LEU A 115 5.23 -23.91 -0.66
CA LEU A 115 4.77 -25.00 -1.51
C LEU A 115 5.73 -25.32 -2.67
N PHE A 116 6.51 -24.34 -3.12
CA PHE A 116 7.39 -24.48 -4.28
C PHE A 116 8.83 -24.85 -3.90
N SER A 117 9.38 -24.24 -2.86
CA SER A 117 10.80 -24.35 -2.51
C SER A 117 11.08 -24.46 -1.00
N ASP A 118 10.06 -24.67 -0.17
CA ASP A 118 10.05 -24.65 1.30
C ASP A 118 10.31 -23.24 1.91
N ASN A 119 11.31 -22.48 1.41
CA ASN A 119 11.68 -21.18 1.95
C ASN A 119 12.40 -20.29 0.92
N LEU A 120 12.61 -19.00 1.28
CA LEU A 120 13.23 -18.00 0.43
C LEU A 120 14.67 -18.35 0.02
N ALA A 121 15.46 -18.90 0.95
CA ALA A 121 16.85 -19.27 0.66
C ALA A 121 16.95 -20.34 -0.44
N LYS A 122 16.04 -21.34 -0.42
CA LYS A 122 15.98 -22.36 -1.47
C LYS A 122 15.37 -21.85 -2.77
N LEU A 123 14.52 -20.79 -2.72
CA LEU A 123 13.94 -20.20 -3.91
C LEU A 123 15.01 -19.58 -4.81
N ASP A 124 16.07 -19.03 -4.22
CA ASP A 124 17.23 -18.49 -4.94
C ASP A 124 17.85 -19.51 -5.93
N ASP A 125 17.94 -20.77 -5.52
CA ASP A 125 18.44 -21.88 -6.36
C ASP A 125 17.60 -22.10 -7.64
N HIS A 126 16.36 -21.62 -7.67
CA HIS A 126 15.43 -21.81 -8.79
C HIS A 126 15.42 -20.66 -9.80
N ILE A 127 16.22 -19.59 -9.63
CA ILE A 127 16.26 -18.44 -10.55
C ILE A 127 16.60 -18.90 -11.98
N SER A 128 17.55 -19.83 -12.12
CA SER A 128 17.90 -20.40 -13.44
C SER A 128 16.75 -21.16 -14.10
N TYR A 129 15.86 -21.77 -13.32
CA TYR A 129 14.65 -22.43 -13.83
C TYR A 129 13.63 -21.38 -14.29
N PHE A 130 13.41 -20.31 -13.55
CA PHE A 130 12.52 -19.23 -13.96
C PHE A 130 12.97 -18.55 -15.26
N LYS A 131 14.28 -18.38 -15.43
CA LYS A 131 14.86 -17.89 -16.69
C LYS A 131 14.58 -18.82 -17.87
N LYS A 132 14.76 -20.15 -17.68
CA LYS A 132 14.46 -21.14 -18.72
C LYS A 132 12.99 -21.15 -19.13
N LEU A 133 12.09 -20.82 -18.21
CA LEU A 133 10.66 -20.62 -18.49
C LEU A 133 10.38 -19.27 -19.19
N GLY A 134 11.36 -18.37 -19.29
CA GLY A 134 11.18 -17.04 -19.85
C GLY A 134 10.48 -16.07 -18.92
N LEU A 135 10.42 -16.35 -17.60
CA LEU A 135 9.81 -15.46 -16.65
C LEU A 135 10.67 -14.20 -16.45
N ASN A 136 10.02 -13.04 -16.42
CA ASN A 136 10.62 -11.76 -16.03
C ASN A 136 9.74 -10.97 -15.04
N TYR A 137 8.72 -11.64 -14.47
CA TYR A 137 7.80 -11.15 -13.48
C TYR A 137 7.43 -12.29 -12.54
N LEU A 138 7.85 -12.25 -11.27
CA LEU A 138 7.61 -13.32 -10.30
C LEU A 138 6.80 -12.80 -9.12
N HIS A 139 5.57 -13.27 -9.00
CA HIS A 139 4.68 -12.95 -7.89
C HIS A 139 4.79 -14.03 -6.81
N LEU A 140 5.30 -13.64 -5.66
CA LEU A 140 5.26 -14.45 -4.45
C LEU A 140 3.98 -14.14 -3.69
N MET A 141 3.17 -15.17 -3.44
CA MET A 141 1.95 -15.09 -2.64
C MET A 141 2.30 -14.65 -1.20
N PRO A 142 1.33 -14.24 -0.37
CA PRO A 142 1.60 -13.58 0.90
C PRO A 142 2.65 -14.30 1.75
N LEU A 143 3.65 -13.55 2.21
CA LEU A 143 4.81 -14.12 2.92
C LEU A 143 5.20 -13.34 4.19
N PHE A 144 4.44 -12.29 4.55
CA PHE A 144 4.69 -11.54 5.77
C PHE A 144 4.31 -12.33 7.04
N ALA A 145 4.76 -11.84 8.18
CA ALA A 145 4.39 -12.42 9.47
C ALA A 145 2.87 -12.36 9.67
N VAL A 146 2.32 -13.49 10.09
CA VAL A 146 0.90 -13.71 10.34
C VAL A 146 0.71 -14.56 11.59
N PRO A 147 -0.49 -14.59 12.21
CA PRO A 147 -0.83 -15.56 13.23
C PRO A 147 -0.69 -17.02 12.74
N LYS A 148 -0.40 -17.94 13.65
CA LYS A 148 -0.21 -19.35 13.27
C LYS A 148 -1.49 -20.03 12.78
N GLU A 149 -2.62 -19.69 13.36
CA GLU A 149 -3.91 -20.34 13.08
C GLU A 149 -4.79 -19.48 12.18
N ASP A 150 -5.19 -18.32 12.65
CA ASP A 150 -6.13 -17.42 11.98
C ASP A 150 -5.39 -16.45 11.03
N ASN A 151 -4.88 -16.95 9.89
CA ASN A 151 -4.03 -16.17 8.98
C ASN A 151 -4.60 -15.97 7.56
N ASP A 152 -5.68 -16.66 7.20
CA ASP A 152 -6.33 -16.52 5.88
C ASP A 152 -5.35 -16.72 4.70
N GLY A 153 -4.49 -17.74 4.77
CA GLY A 153 -3.49 -18.00 3.71
C GLY A 153 -2.43 -16.90 3.57
N GLY A 154 -2.14 -16.17 4.65
CA GLY A 154 -1.15 -15.10 4.69
C GLY A 154 -1.73 -13.69 4.57
N TYR A 155 -3.06 -13.53 4.38
CA TYR A 155 -3.70 -12.22 4.24
C TYR A 155 -4.07 -11.55 5.57
N ALA A 156 -3.87 -12.19 6.72
CA ALA A 156 -4.02 -11.56 8.04
C ALA A 156 -2.65 -11.08 8.56
N VAL A 157 -2.11 -10.01 7.97
CA VAL A 157 -0.75 -9.54 8.26
C VAL A 157 -0.65 -9.00 9.69
N SER A 158 0.29 -9.55 10.47
CA SER A 158 0.63 -9.07 11.81
C SER A 158 1.85 -8.15 11.85
N ASP A 159 2.73 -8.21 10.83
CA ASP A 159 3.87 -7.30 10.67
C ASP A 159 4.31 -7.25 9.19
N TYR A 160 4.26 -6.06 8.57
CA TYR A 160 4.73 -5.85 7.20
C TYR A 160 6.26 -5.84 7.06
N ARG A 161 6.98 -5.71 8.17
CA ARG A 161 8.45 -5.62 8.21
C ARG A 161 9.12 -6.93 8.60
N ALA A 162 8.33 -7.97 8.84
CA ALA A 162 8.80 -9.30 9.14
C ALA A 162 8.21 -10.31 8.14
N ILE A 163 9.02 -11.26 7.72
CA ILE A 163 8.59 -12.41 6.94
C ILE A 163 8.10 -13.50 7.92
N ASN A 164 7.16 -14.32 7.49
CA ASN A 164 6.76 -15.51 8.24
C ASN A 164 8.02 -16.37 8.53
N PRO A 165 8.33 -16.66 9.81
CA PRO A 165 9.55 -17.37 10.20
C PRO A 165 9.75 -18.74 9.52
N ASP A 166 8.65 -19.39 9.12
CA ASP A 166 8.71 -20.67 8.41
C ASP A 166 9.12 -20.51 6.93
N ILE A 167 9.02 -19.27 6.38
CA ILE A 167 9.37 -18.95 4.98
C ILE A 167 10.76 -18.31 4.88
N GLY A 168 11.16 -17.50 5.85
CA GLY A 168 12.47 -16.85 5.82
C GLY A 168 12.52 -15.52 6.59
N THR A 169 13.42 -14.65 6.15
CA THR A 169 13.69 -13.34 6.76
C THR A 169 13.57 -12.20 5.74
N MET A 170 13.44 -10.96 6.22
CA MET A 170 13.44 -9.77 5.35
C MET A 170 14.78 -9.59 4.62
N GLU A 171 15.89 -9.98 5.23
CA GLU A 171 17.21 -9.94 4.60
C GLU A 171 17.30 -10.93 3.43
N GLU A 172 16.75 -12.15 3.59
CA GLU A 172 16.68 -13.15 2.52
C GLU A 172 15.78 -12.67 1.38
N LEU A 173 14.65 -12.01 1.68
CA LEU A 173 13.79 -11.40 0.67
C LEU A 173 14.55 -10.33 -0.13
N SER A 174 15.28 -9.44 0.54
CA SER A 174 16.04 -8.37 -0.12
C SER A 174 17.16 -8.94 -1.01
N LYS A 175 17.84 -10.00 -0.56
CA LYS A 175 18.85 -10.72 -1.36
C LYS A 175 18.22 -11.37 -2.59
N LEU A 176 17.10 -12.05 -2.42
CA LEU A 176 16.36 -12.67 -3.51
C LEU A 176 15.89 -11.61 -4.52
N ALA A 177 15.37 -10.47 -4.05
CA ALA A 177 14.94 -9.37 -4.92
C ALA A 177 16.12 -8.84 -5.78
N ALA A 178 17.30 -8.70 -5.19
CA ALA A 178 18.51 -8.31 -5.92
C ALA A 178 18.92 -9.36 -6.97
N ALA A 179 18.97 -10.63 -6.57
CA ALA A 179 19.34 -11.74 -7.47
C ALA A 179 18.36 -11.90 -8.65
N LEU A 180 17.03 -11.79 -8.38
CA LEU A 180 16.00 -11.79 -9.42
C LEU A 180 16.19 -10.61 -10.40
N ARG A 181 16.43 -9.41 -9.88
CA ARG A 181 16.64 -8.19 -10.69
C ARG A 181 17.88 -8.29 -11.58
N ASP A 182 18.98 -8.86 -11.09
CA ASP A 182 20.21 -9.09 -11.85
C ASP A 182 19.95 -10.01 -13.06
N GLU A 183 18.96 -10.89 -12.93
CA GLU A 183 18.54 -11.79 -13.99
C GLU A 183 17.34 -11.28 -14.80
N GLY A 184 16.94 -10.02 -14.57
CA GLY A 184 15.85 -9.34 -15.29
C GLY A 184 14.45 -9.78 -14.89
N ILE A 185 14.29 -10.32 -13.68
CA ILE A 185 13.00 -10.75 -13.13
C ILE A 185 12.55 -9.76 -12.05
N SER A 186 11.43 -9.10 -12.28
CA SER A 186 10.83 -8.18 -11.30
C SER A 186 10.06 -8.92 -10.22
N LEU A 187 10.36 -8.61 -8.96
CA LEU A 187 9.68 -9.18 -7.80
C LEU A 187 8.34 -8.49 -7.54
N VAL A 188 7.31 -9.31 -7.33
CA VAL A 188 5.94 -8.85 -7.01
C VAL A 188 5.51 -9.43 -5.69
N LEU A 189 4.95 -8.60 -4.81
CA LEU A 189 4.37 -9.04 -3.53
C LEU A 189 2.94 -8.55 -3.36
N ASP A 190 2.16 -9.30 -2.58
CA ASP A 190 0.88 -8.81 -2.08
C ASP A 190 1.10 -7.70 -1.04
N PHE A 191 0.30 -6.65 -1.14
CA PHE A 191 0.21 -5.59 -0.16
C PHE A 191 -1.22 -5.49 0.36
N VAL A 192 -1.44 -6.14 1.50
CA VAL A 192 -2.73 -6.13 2.19
C VAL A 192 -2.87 -4.78 2.89
N PHE A 193 -3.67 -3.87 2.35
CA PHE A 193 -3.77 -2.52 2.89
C PHE A 193 -5.20 -2.11 3.27
N ASN A 194 -6.20 -2.99 3.06
CA ASN A 194 -7.55 -2.77 3.57
C ASN A 194 -7.67 -3.09 5.07
N HIS A 195 -6.89 -4.05 5.57
CA HIS A 195 -7.00 -4.57 6.94
C HIS A 195 -5.65 -5.07 7.45
N THR A 196 -5.56 -5.28 8.76
CA THR A 196 -4.47 -6.01 9.39
C THR A 196 -5.04 -7.18 10.18
N SER A 197 -4.18 -8.11 10.61
CA SER A 197 -4.54 -9.04 11.68
C SER A 197 -4.86 -8.28 12.97
N ASP A 198 -5.72 -8.83 13.79
CA ASP A 198 -5.98 -8.36 15.15
C ASP A 198 -4.79 -8.61 16.11
N GLU A 199 -3.76 -9.34 15.65
CA GLU A 199 -2.45 -9.47 16.29
C GLU A 199 -1.41 -8.45 15.82
N HIS A 200 -1.71 -7.61 14.82
CA HIS A 200 -0.82 -6.53 14.41
C HIS A 200 -0.54 -5.58 15.56
N ILE A 201 0.71 -5.04 15.62
CA ILE A 201 1.12 -4.14 16.72
C ILE A 201 0.17 -2.96 16.92
N TRP A 202 -0.45 -2.44 15.85
CA TRP A 202 -1.45 -1.37 15.95
C TRP A 202 -2.74 -1.86 16.63
N ALA A 203 -3.20 -3.07 16.28
CA ALA A 203 -4.36 -3.68 16.91
C ALA A 203 -4.12 -4.00 18.39
N GLN A 204 -2.91 -4.50 18.72
CA GLN A 204 -2.51 -4.75 20.11
C GLN A 204 -2.48 -3.47 20.96
N LYS A 205 -1.94 -2.37 20.40
CA LYS A 205 -1.96 -1.06 21.05
C LYS A 205 -3.40 -0.53 21.20
N ALA A 206 -4.26 -0.74 20.20
CA ALA A 206 -5.68 -0.42 20.32
C ALA A 206 -6.34 -1.23 21.43
N LYS A 207 -6.15 -2.57 21.46
CA LYS A 207 -6.65 -3.46 22.54
C LYS A 207 -6.20 -3.04 23.93
N SER A 208 -4.99 -2.46 24.05
CA SER A 208 -4.49 -1.91 25.32
C SER A 208 -5.11 -0.55 25.72
N GLY A 209 -6.05 -0.04 24.93
CA GLY A 209 -6.77 1.21 25.19
C GLY A 209 -6.06 2.48 24.72
N ASN A 210 -5.04 2.38 23.86
CA ASN A 210 -4.39 3.57 23.28
C ASN A 210 -5.34 4.24 22.26
N PRO A 211 -5.79 5.49 22.49
CA PRO A 211 -6.81 6.14 21.66
C PRO A 211 -6.33 6.41 20.24
N ASP A 212 -5.04 6.70 20.02
CA ASP A 212 -4.49 6.98 18.71
C ASP A 212 -4.58 5.72 17.82
N PHE A 213 -4.24 4.55 18.37
CA PHE A 213 -4.33 3.29 17.64
C PHE A 213 -5.75 2.73 17.57
N MET A 214 -6.64 3.05 18.51
CA MET A 214 -8.07 2.76 18.36
C MET A 214 -8.64 3.50 17.15
N ALA A 215 -8.17 4.71 16.84
CA ALA A 215 -8.57 5.48 15.67
C ALA A 215 -8.02 4.93 14.33
N TYR A 216 -7.10 3.96 14.38
CA TYR A 216 -6.62 3.27 13.17
C TYR A 216 -7.64 2.30 12.59
N TYR A 217 -8.64 1.89 13.39
CA TYR A 217 -9.67 0.94 13.02
C TYR A 217 -11.06 1.54 13.17
N PHE A 218 -12.03 1.00 12.45
CA PHE A 218 -13.42 1.36 12.67
C PHE A 218 -13.96 0.60 13.89
N THR A 219 -14.15 1.28 15.01
CA THR A 219 -14.65 0.70 16.26
C THR A 219 -15.88 1.43 16.78
N TYR A 220 -16.87 0.69 17.29
CA TYR A 220 -18.16 1.22 17.72
C TYR A 220 -18.52 0.71 19.14
N PRO A 221 -19.06 1.56 20.02
CA PRO A 221 -19.38 1.16 21.40
C PRO A 221 -20.57 0.20 21.47
N ASP A 222 -21.45 0.24 20.47
CA ASP A 222 -22.68 -0.55 20.37
C ASP A 222 -22.98 -0.97 18.93
N ARG A 223 -24.17 -1.53 18.69
CA ARG A 223 -24.61 -2.00 17.38
C ARG A 223 -25.37 -0.96 16.55
N GLU A 224 -25.60 0.24 17.06
CA GLU A 224 -26.45 1.22 16.37
C GLU A 224 -25.91 1.56 14.97
N LEU A 225 -24.68 2.03 14.86
CA LEU A 225 -24.03 2.31 13.57
C LEU A 225 -23.68 1.03 12.77
N PRO A 226 -23.09 -0.02 13.37
CA PRO A 226 -22.89 -1.30 12.69
C PRO A 226 -24.14 -1.85 12.02
N ASP A 227 -25.30 -1.81 12.68
CA ASP A 227 -26.55 -2.32 12.10
C ASP A 227 -27.09 -1.43 10.98
N GLN A 228 -26.81 -0.13 11.01
CA GLN A 228 -27.12 0.76 9.90
C GLN A 228 -26.26 0.46 8.67
N PHE A 229 -24.95 0.24 8.84
CA PHE A 229 -24.07 -0.17 7.75
C PHE A 229 -24.46 -1.54 7.20
N GLN A 230 -24.69 -2.51 8.06
CA GLN A 230 -25.00 -3.90 7.68
C GLN A 230 -26.18 -4.03 6.71
N LYS A 231 -27.12 -3.09 6.70
CA LYS A 231 -28.26 -3.06 5.76
C LYS A 231 -27.84 -2.97 4.30
N TYR A 232 -26.65 -2.43 4.02
CA TYR A 232 -26.15 -2.15 2.67
C TYR A 232 -24.95 -2.99 2.29
N LEU A 233 -24.25 -3.60 3.27
CA LEU A 233 -23.05 -4.37 3.04
C LEU A 233 -23.34 -5.72 2.44
N ARG A 234 -22.53 -6.14 1.50
CA ARG A 234 -22.50 -7.50 0.98
C ARG A 234 -21.71 -8.40 1.94
N GLU A 235 -22.20 -9.58 2.21
CA GLU A 235 -21.45 -10.62 2.91
C GLU A 235 -20.43 -11.24 1.94
N ILE A 236 -19.15 -11.18 2.30
CA ILE A 236 -18.06 -11.67 1.43
C ILE A 236 -17.93 -13.19 1.58
N PHE A 237 -17.96 -13.70 2.81
CA PHE A 237 -17.85 -15.12 3.12
C PHE A 237 -19.08 -15.65 3.88
N PRO A 238 -20.28 -15.66 3.27
CA PRO A 238 -21.51 -16.01 3.97
C PRO A 238 -21.55 -17.44 4.50
N ALA A 239 -20.75 -18.35 3.94
CA ALA A 239 -20.61 -19.72 4.40
C ALA A 239 -19.74 -19.83 5.68
N ILE A 240 -18.87 -18.87 5.95
CA ILE A 240 -17.92 -18.87 7.07
C ILE A 240 -18.51 -18.07 8.24
N ARG A 241 -19.02 -16.86 7.96
CA ARG A 241 -19.55 -15.95 8.97
C ARG A 241 -20.65 -15.06 8.42
N LYS A 242 -21.48 -14.56 9.32
CA LYS A 242 -22.49 -13.54 9.01
C LYS A 242 -22.09 -12.19 9.55
N GLY A 243 -22.35 -11.15 8.76
CA GLY A 243 -22.08 -9.75 9.10
C GLY A 243 -20.59 -9.37 9.02
N SER A 244 -20.36 -8.07 9.11
CA SER A 244 -19.04 -7.43 8.91
C SER A 244 -18.52 -6.76 10.18
N PHE A 245 -19.00 -7.17 11.37
CA PHE A 245 -18.58 -6.61 12.64
C PHE A 245 -18.36 -7.71 13.67
N THR A 246 -17.24 -7.61 14.41
CA THR A 246 -16.84 -8.56 15.45
C THR A 246 -16.75 -7.84 16.80
N TRP A 247 -17.27 -8.45 17.85
CA TRP A 247 -17.09 -7.93 19.20
C TRP A 247 -15.68 -8.20 19.70
N CYS A 248 -14.98 -7.15 20.13
CA CYS A 248 -13.68 -7.27 20.78
C CYS A 248 -13.86 -7.08 22.28
N GLU A 249 -13.55 -8.12 23.04
CA GLU A 249 -13.79 -8.14 24.49
C GLU A 249 -12.84 -7.20 25.23
N GLU A 250 -11.60 -7.06 24.77
CA GLU A 250 -10.59 -6.17 25.37
C GLU A 250 -10.97 -4.70 25.20
N LEU A 251 -11.48 -4.32 24.03
CA LEU A 251 -11.95 -2.95 23.74
C LEU A 251 -13.34 -2.65 24.29
N LYS A 252 -14.15 -3.69 24.59
CA LYS A 252 -15.60 -3.54 24.82
C LYS A 252 -16.29 -2.77 23.69
N ARG A 253 -15.91 -3.10 22.43
CA ARG A 253 -16.40 -2.44 21.22
C ARG A 253 -16.58 -3.43 20.08
N TRP A 254 -17.45 -3.07 19.16
CA TRP A 254 -17.56 -3.73 17.86
C TRP A 254 -16.51 -3.19 16.91
N VAL A 255 -15.78 -4.07 16.24
CA VAL A 255 -14.74 -3.73 15.25
C VAL A 255 -15.26 -4.11 13.88
N TRP A 256 -14.98 -3.27 12.88
CA TRP A 256 -15.26 -3.60 11.48
C TRP A 256 -14.31 -4.66 10.98
N THR A 257 -14.88 -5.73 10.42
CA THR A 257 -14.16 -6.90 9.92
C THR A 257 -14.84 -7.36 8.63
N THR A 258 -14.44 -6.80 7.49
CA THR A 258 -15.07 -7.09 6.19
C THR A 258 -14.95 -8.56 5.81
N PHE A 259 -13.79 -9.17 6.05
CA PHE A 259 -13.46 -10.54 5.69
C PHE A 259 -13.62 -11.49 6.88
N ASN A 260 -12.55 -11.85 7.53
CA ASN A 260 -12.58 -12.73 8.71
C ASN A 260 -12.63 -11.92 10.02
N SER A 261 -13.08 -12.55 11.12
CA SER A 261 -13.21 -11.89 12.43
C SER A 261 -11.92 -11.34 13.00
N PHE A 262 -10.79 -11.93 12.60
CA PHE A 262 -9.43 -11.57 12.99
C PHE A 262 -8.75 -10.58 12.02
N GLN A 263 -9.45 -10.13 10.97
CA GLN A 263 -8.97 -9.12 10.01
C GLN A 263 -9.70 -7.82 10.25
N TRP A 264 -9.03 -6.87 10.91
CA TRP A 264 -9.60 -5.58 11.31
C TRP A 264 -9.40 -4.52 10.23
N ASP A 265 -10.50 -3.95 9.73
CA ASP A 265 -10.46 -2.97 8.66
C ASP A 265 -9.83 -1.65 9.12
N LEU A 266 -8.85 -1.18 8.35
CA LEU A 266 -8.13 0.07 8.57
C LEU A 266 -9.02 1.28 8.25
N ASN A 267 -8.95 2.28 9.12
CA ASN A 267 -9.73 3.51 9.01
C ASN A 267 -8.99 4.59 8.21
N TYR A 268 -9.08 4.55 6.89
CA TYR A 268 -8.49 5.57 6.03
C TYR A 268 -9.14 6.96 6.12
N GLN A 269 -10.17 7.17 6.93
CA GLN A 269 -10.64 8.51 7.28
C GLN A 269 -9.67 9.20 8.26
N ASN A 270 -8.78 8.44 8.89
CA ASN A 270 -7.67 8.92 9.68
C ASN A 270 -6.41 9.07 8.80
N PRO A 271 -5.88 10.29 8.57
CA PRO A 271 -4.70 10.49 7.72
C PRO A 271 -3.44 9.82 8.24
N GLU A 272 -3.37 9.50 9.55
CA GLU A 272 -2.25 8.76 10.12
C GLU A 272 -2.21 7.31 9.64
N VAL A 273 -3.36 6.68 9.36
CA VAL A 273 -3.43 5.36 8.75
C VAL A 273 -2.87 5.42 7.32
N PHE A 274 -3.27 6.43 6.53
CA PHE A 274 -2.72 6.64 5.19
C PHE A 274 -1.20 6.80 5.23
N ARG A 275 -0.68 7.65 6.14
CA ARG A 275 0.76 7.88 6.30
C ARG A 275 1.50 6.62 6.74
N ALA A 276 0.98 5.89 7.73
CA ALA A 276 1.58 4.65 8.22
C ALA A 276 1.64 3.58 7.12
N MET A 277 0.58 3.41 6.34
CA MET A 277 0.58 2.48 5.22
C MET A 277 1.49 2.93 4.07
N ALA A 278 1.66 4.25 3.85
CA ALA A 278 2.67 4.77 2.92
C ALA A 278 4.10 4.42 3.38
N GLU A 279 4.37 4.45 4.68
CA GLU A 279 5.66 4.01 5.25
C GLU A 279 5.92 2.53 4.97
N GLU A 280 4.94 1.65 5.20
CA GLU A 280 5.09 0.22 4.91
C GLU A 280 5.28 -0.04 3.40
N MET A 281 4.54 0.65 2.54
CA MET A 281 4.71 0.59 1.09
C MET A 281 6.13 0.98 0.66
N LEU A 282 6.65 2.10 1.17
CA LEU A 282 7.99 2.59 0.84
C LEU A 282 9.09 1.72 1.44
N PHE A 283 8.86 1.16 2.63
CA PHE A 283 9.75 0.17 3.22
C PHE A 283 9.93 -1.03 2.29
N LEU A 284 8.83 -1.62 1.79
CA LEU A 284 8.88 -2.75 0.86
C LEU A 284 9.55 -2.38 -0.47
N ALA A 285 9.28 -1.19 -1.01
CA ALA A 285 9.96 -0.69 -2.20
C ALA A 285 11.48 -0.61 -1.98
N ASN A 286 11.93 -0.25 -0.76
CA ASN A 286 13.35 -0.18 -0.39
C ASN A 286 13.98 -1.57 -0.15
N GLN A 287 13.16 -2.63 0.04
CA GLN A 287 13.64 -4.02 0.01
C GLN A 287 13.84 -4.57 -1.41
N GLY A 288 13.53 -3.80 -2.45
CA GLY A 288 13.70 -4.20 -3.85
C GLY A 288 12.46 -4.76 -4.53
N VAL A 289 11.28 -4.62 -3.90
CA VAL A 289 10.00 -4.97 -4.52
C VAL A 289 9.69 -3.97 -5.65
N GLU A 290 9.41 -4.47 -6.85
CA GLU A 290 9.12 -3.67 -8.02
C GLU A 290 7.63 -3.54 -8.34
N VAL A 291 6.81 -4.48 -7.87
CA VAL A 291 5.35 -4.42 -8.03
C VAL A 291 4.65 -4.80 -6.72
N LEU A 292 3.71 -3.99 -6.29
CA LEU A 292 2.79 -4.34 -5.21
C LEU A 292 1.41 -4.66 -5.75
N ARG A 293 0.94 -5.87 -5.45
CA ARG A 293 -0.46 -6.23 -5.68
C ARG A 293 -1.28 -5.71 -4.51
N LEU A 294 -2.08 -4.70 -4.80
CA LEU A 294 -2.96 -4.06 -3.81
C LEU A 294 -4.17 -4.95 -3.57
N ASP A 295 -4.20 -5.60 -2.42
CA ASP A 295 -5.27 -6.49 -2.01
C ASP A 295 -6.53 -5.72 -1.63
N ALA A 296 -7.71 -6.24 -2.03
CA ALA A 296 -9.03 -5.76 -1.60
C ALA A 296 -9.28 -4.26 -1.83
N VAL A 297 -8.75 -3.67 -2.92
CA VAL A 297 -8.80 -2.21 -3.22
C VAL A 297 -10.19 -1.61 -3.15
N ALA A 298 -11.23 -2.38 -3.46
CA ALA A 298 -12.60 -1.89 -3.51
C ALA A 298 -13.17 -1.52 -2.13
N PHE A 299 -12.60 -2.05 -1.04
CA PHE A 299 -13.21 -2.01 0.30
C PHE A 299 -12.60 -0.96 1.23
N ILE A 300 -11.54 -0.24 0.82
CA ILE A 300 -10.73 0.59 1.72
C ILE A 300 -11.43 1.84 2.27
N TRP A 301 -12.58 2.24 1.72
CA TRP A 301 -13.33 3.41 2.20
C TRP A 301 -14.75 3.07 2.62
N LYS A 302 -15.16 3.56 3.80
CA LYS A 302 -16.48 3.27 4.37
C LYS A 302 -17.36 4.52 4.35
N ARG A 303 -18.58 4.38 3.79
CA ARG A 303 -19.58 5.45 3.74
C ARG A 303 -20.96 4.90 4.09
N LEU A 304 -21.59 5.47 5.12
CA LEU A 304 -22.94 5.06 5.52
C LEU A 304 -23.93 5.28 4.38
N GLY A 305 -24.86 4.33 4.21
CA GLY A 305 -25.85 4.35 3.14
C GLY A 305 -25.38 3.84 1.79
N THR A 306 -24.14 3.33 1.73
CA THR A 306 -23.57 2.66 0.54
C THR A 306 -23.15 1.23 0.90
N ASN A 307 -22.85 0.42 -0.13
CA ASN A 307 -22.26 -0.91 0.08
C ASN A 307 -20.78 -0.88 0.50
N CYS A 308 -20.17 0.32 0.65
CA CYS A 308 -18.76 0.53 0.98
C CYS A 308 -17.78 -0.14 0.00
N GLU A 309 -18.19 -0.35 -1.25
CA GLU A 309 -17.36 -0.85 -2.33
C GLU A 309 -17.19 0.25 -3.40
N ASN A 310 -16.02 0.33 -4.02
CA ASN A 310 -15.71 1.24 -5.15
C ASN A 310 -16.02 2.72 -4.87
N GLN A 311 -15.87 3.16 -3.63
CA GLN A 311 -16.11 4.56 -3.30
C GLN A 311 -15.09 5.46 -3.99
N PRO A 312 -15.46 6.68 -4.41
CA PRO A 312 -14.53 7.63 -5.06
C PRO A 312 -13.27 7.89 -4.24
N GLU A 313 -13.38 7.88 -2.91
CA GLU A 313 -12.27 8.09 -2.01
C GLU A 313 -11.25 6.93 -2.04
N ALA A 314 -11.68 5.71 -2.33
CA ALA A 314 -10.77 4.59 -2.52
C ALA A 314 -9.82 4.86 -3.70
N HIS A 315 -10.35 5.35 -4.81
CA HIS A 315 -9.55 5.76 -5.97
C HIS A 315 -8.60 6.92 -5.62
N MET A 316 -9.04 7.90 -4.82
CA MET A 316 -8.17 9.02 -4.38
C MET A 316 -7.02 8.54 -3.51
N ILE A 317 -7.25 7.56 -2.62
CA ILE A 317 -6.20 6.93 -1.80
C ILE A 317 -5.17 6.25 -2.70
N ILE A 318 -5.61 5.44 -3.66
CA ILE A 318 -4.70 4.74 -4.59
C ILE A 318 -3.89 5.75 -5.41
N ARG A 319 -4.52 6.82 -5.91
CA ARG A 319 -3.83 7.92 -6.63
C ARG A 319 -2.79 8.62 -5.76
N ALA A 320 -3.11 8.83 -4.48
CA ALA A 320 -2.17 9.43 -3.54
C ALA A 320 -0.96 8.50 -3.28
N PHE A 321 -1.18 7.19 -3.09
CA PHE A 321 -0.09 6.21 -2.99
C PHE A 321 0.74 6.15 -4.28
N ASN A 322 0.09 6.19 -5.44
CA ASN A 322 0.81 6.23 -6.72
C ASN A 322 1.67 7.50 -6.85
N ALA A 323 1.15 8.67 -6.47
CA ALA A 323 1.94 9.91 -6.47
C ALA A 323 3.16 9.80 -5.54
N ILE A 324 2.98 9.24 -4.34
CA ILE A 324 4.08 8.95 -3.40
C ILE A 324 5.12 8.03 -4.03
N ALA A 325 4.70 6.93 -4.65
CA ALA A 325 5.60 6.01 -5.34
C ALA A 325 6.38 6.73 -6.46
N LYS A 326 5.72 7.55 -7.28
CA LYS A 326 6.37 8.33 -8.34
C LYS A 326 7.38 9.37 -7.83
N ILE A 327 7.21 9.86 -6.60
CA ILE A 327 8.18 10.77 -5.96
C ILE A 327 9.39 10.01 -5.44
N VAL A 328 9.19 8.92 -4.70
CA VAL A 328 10.23 8.26 -3.89
C VAL A 328 10.86 7.06 -4.60
N ALA A 329 10.04 6.22 -5.22
CA ALA A 329 10.42 4.94 -5.82
C ALA A 329 9.70 4.75 -7.17
N PRO A 330 10.01 5.54 -8.21
CA PRO A 330 9.28 5.53 -9.47
C PRO A 330 9.33 4.21 -10.24
N CYS A 331 10.23 3.30 -9.91
CA CYS A 331 10.20 1.94 -10.45
C CYS A 331 9.04 1.10 -9.92
N LEU A 332 8.45 1.46 -8.77
CA LEU A 332 7.36 0.72 -8.16
C LEU A 332 6.08 0.86 -8.98
N LEU A 333 5.48 -0.28 -9.31
CA LEU A 333 4.17 -0.38 -9.98
C LEU A 333 3.12 -0.93 -9.02
N PHE A 334 1.87 -0.60 -9.30
CA PHE A 334 0.72 -1.16 -8.61
C PHE A 334 -0.08 -2.08 -9.52
N LYS A 335 -0.51 -3.20 -8.96
CA LYS A 335 -1.43 -4.16 -9.55
C LYS A 335 -2.66 -4.25 -8.66
N SER A 336 -3.83 -3.83 -9.13
CA SER A 336 -5.05 -3.89 -8.33
C SER A 336 -5.63 -5.30 -8.27
N GLU A 337 -6.02 -5.77 -7.07
CA GLU A 337 -7.02 -6.82 -6.95
C GLU A 337 -8.41 -6.19 -6.88
N ALA A 338 -9.02 -5.96 -8.03
CA ALA A 338 -10.35 -5.39 -8.15
C ALA A 338 -11.38 -6.49 -8.40
N ILE A 339 -11.89 -7.12 -7.33
CA ILE A 339 -12.99 -8.10 -7.40
C ILE A 339 -14.31 -7.32 -7.45
N VAL A 340 -14.55 -6.68 -8.58
CA VAL A 340 -15.69 -5.81 -8.84
C VAL A 340 -16.36 -6.19 -10.16
N HIS A 341 -17.50 -5.57 -10.45
CA HIS A 341 -18.15 -5.77 -11.76
C HIS A 341 -17.18 -5.40 -12.90
N PRO A 342 -17.19 -6.13 -14.03
CA PRO A 342 -16.27 -5.88 -15.15
C PRO A 342 -16.20 -4.43 -15.63
N ASP A 343 -17.34 -3.71 -15.63
CA ASP A 343 -17.40 -2.31 -16.04
C ASP A 343 -16.70 -1.35 -15.05
N GLU A 344 -16.44 -1.81 -13.82
CA GLU A 344 -15.76 -1.04 -12.79
C GLU A 344 -14.26 -1.34 -12.73
N VAL A 345 -13.81 -2.52 -13.20
CA VAL A 345 -12.38 -2.90 -13.22
C VAL A 345 -11.54 -1.87 -13.97
N ILE A 346 -12.07 -1.33 -15.07
CA ILE A 346 -11.36 -0.34 -15.89
C ILE A 346 -11.00 0.94 -15.11
N ARG A 347 -11.74 1.26 -14.05
CA ARG A 347 -11.46 2.43 -13.20
C ARG A 347 -10.19 2.27 -12.39
N TYR A 348 -9.80 1.01 -12.08
CA TYR A 348 -8.57 0.68 -11.35
C TYR A 348 -7.35 0.55 -12.26
N ILE A 349 -7.55 0.52 -13.60
CA ILE A 349 -6.46 0.45 -14.58
C ILE A 349 -6.28 1.85 -15.15
N HIS A 350 -5.53 2.67 -14.43
CA HIS A 350 -5.21 4.04 -14.84
C HIS A 350 -3.75 4.34 -14.48
N PRO A 351 -2.99 5.06 -15.31
CA PRO A 351 -1.58 5.39 -15.01
C PRO A 351 -1.35 6.05 -13.66
N ASP A 352 -2.35 6.82 -13.19
CA ASP A 352 -2.29 7.51 -11.89
C ASP A 352 -2.80 6.67 -10.71
N GLU A 353 -3.26 5.45 -10.94
CA GLU A 353 -3.71 4.50 -9.92
C GLU A 353 -2.88 3.22 -9.98
N CYS A 354 -3.40 2.21 -10.65
CA CYS A 354 -2.71 0.94 -10.85
C CYS A 354 -2.37 0.74 -12.33
N GLN A 355 -1.14 0.41 -12.61
CA GLN A 355 -0.67 0.13 -13.97
C GLN A 355 -1.13 -1.25 -14.46
N LEU A 356 -1.43 -2.15 -13.53
CA LEU A 356 -1.83 -3.52 -13.78
C LEU A 356 -3.11 -3.85 -13.00
N SER A 357 -3.86 -4.85 -13.45
CA SER A 357 -5.00 -5.40 -12.69
C SER A 357 -4.92 -6.91 -12.62
N ASP A 358 -5.23 -7.43 -11.44
CA ASP A 358 -5.42 -8.85 -11.19
C ASP A 358 -6.92 -9.14 -11.21
N ARG A 359 -7.39 -9.72 -12.30
CA ARG A 359 -8.78 -10.14 -12.42
C ARG A 359 -8.87 -11.62 -12.09
N LYS A 360 -9.32 -11.97 -10.88
CA LYS A 360 -9.93 -13.28 -10.68
C LYS A 360 -11.22 -13.31 -11.49
N SER A 361 -11.25 -14.11 -12.56
CA SER A 361 -12.50 -14.46 -13.20
C SER A 361 -13.33 -15.22 -12.17
N VAL A 362 -14.37 -14.56 -11.66
CA VAL A 362 -15.45 -15.26 -10.97
C VAL A 362 -16.20 -16.02 -12.08
N VAL A 363 -15.96 -17.32 -12.14
CA VAL A 363 -16.77 -18.26 -12.92
C VAL A 363 -18.00 -18.61 -12.10
#